data_05cfe78132a9192d4f28d52dfe080516
#
_entry.id   05cfe78132a9192d4f28d52dfe080516
#
_cell.length_a   1.000
_cell.length_b   1.000
_cell.length_c   1.000
_cell.angle_alpha   90.00
_cell.angle_beta   90.00
_cell.angle_gamma   90.00
#
_symmetry.space_group_name_H-M   'P 1'
#
loop_
_entity.id
_entity.type
_entity.pdbx_description
1 polymer ?
#
loop_
_entity_poly.entity_id
_entity_poly.type
_entity_poly.pdbx_seq_one_letter_code
_entity_poly.pdbx_strand_id
1 'polypeptide(L)'
;MAPLRGAIINIGPADNYARIESAKAGDEVVIAPGTYAFRVYLTGQGSPTNPIIIRAQNPTNPPVWDFGTTLVENAPGSYTAGDRGRGGWQFSGASNYRLSGIVFRNCRNAGKNCAGIRYYNTSTNLYLKDCLFVNNDNGLTGGTQDSEMTVEFCEFATNGNVSATAATHNIYIYGGTFSMRYCYLQDSAQSQNFHMRCRNSTLEYNWFARAKNYEGDPMTDDDFSGTGPFSQIMTLRGNVFVQNASPGNSGQIVAVYNDTGLTNLTLSVRLLYNTFVGNGGHAAFVHLSNADGTRMGAEESNNIIFGTTVPVLIEDPTTASASGVNNWMQTNASVGPFTGSIRTAAPGFKNPAAQDYALTPGSAGIGAANATVYGLPGKEYFRNEATNRMWRPRAATRDLGAFESATAGTAVAAYDVAPLPRLAPGISGTNVVVSWPLFASDFQLQNASAVSSAAWTNASSLLVTNASGLTTSLPALGGPRFYRLRK
;
A
#
# COMPACT_ATOMS: atom_id res chain seq x y z
N MET A 1 33.09 -1.07 12.65
CA MET A 1 32.26 -1.89 13.57
C MET A 1 31.22 -2.61 12.72
N ALA A 2 31.12 -3.92 12.80
CA ALA A 2 29.97 -4.63 12.23
C ALA A 2 28.71 -4.14 12.94
N PRO A 3 27.58 -3.92 12.24
CA PRO A 3 26.33 -3.59 12.91
C PRO A 3 26.02 -4.70 13.90
N LEU A 4 25.79 -4.34 15.16
CA LEU A 4 25.29 -5.27 16.16
C LEU A 4 23.99 -5.88 15.64
N ARG A 5 23.96 -7.17 15.45
CA ARG A 5 22.77 -7.90 15.04
C ARG A 5 21.77 -7.82 16.18
N GLY A 6 20.57 -7.31 15.93
CA GLY A 6 19.50 -7.34 16.92
C GLY A 6 19.06 -8.77 17.25
N ALA A 7 18.30 -8.92 18.30
CA ALA A 7 17.78 -10.21 18.74
C ALA A 7 16.69 -10.74 17.80
N ILE A 8 16.56 -12.06 17.71
CA ILE A 8 15.37 -12.71 17.13
C ILE A 8 14.42 -13.03 18.29
N ILE A 9 13.23 -12.44 18.24
CA ILE A 9 12.18 -12.61 19.25
C ILE A 9 11.07 -13.47 18.62
N ASN A 10 11.00 -14.73 19.03
CA ASN A 10 9.94 -15.61 18.55
C ASN A 10 8.67 -15.44 19.40
N ILE A 11 7.53 -15.31 18.74
CA ILE A 11 6.22 -15.14 19.36
C ILE A 11 5.32 -16.30 18.97
N GLY A 12 4.74 -16.98 19.94
CA GLY A 12 3.72 -18.01 19.76
C GLY A 12 2.38 -17.60 20.37
N PRO A 13 1.30 -18.38 20.14
CA PRO A 13 -0.03 -18.06 20.64
C PRO A 13 -0.16 -17.99 22.17
N ALA A 14 0.77 -18.58 22.91
CA ALA A 14 0.82 -18.51 24.38
C ALA A 14 1.58 -17.29 24.93
N ASP A 15 2.25 -16.53 24.05
CA ASP A 15 2.96 -15.30 24.42
C ASP A 15 1.98 -14.13 24.57
N ASN A 16 2.47 -13.00 25.10
CA ASN A 16 1.72 -11.78 25.26
C ASN A 16 2.36 -10.60 24.52
N TYR A 17 1.69 -9.46 24.53
CA TYR A 17 2.11 -8.23 23.89
C TYR A 17 3.49 -7.73 24.31
N ALA A 18 3.89 -7.91 25.58
CA ALA A 18 5.12 -7.33 26.14
C ALA A 18 6.39 -7.77 25.39
N ARG A 19 6.40 -9.02 24.88
CA ARG A 19 7.53 -9.51 24.09
C ARG A 19 7.67 -8.80 22.73
N ILE A 20 6.55 -8.47 22.10
CA ILE A 20 6.56 -7.71 20.83
C ILE A 20 6.97 -6.26 21.11
N GLU A 21 6.45 -5.67 22.18
CA GLU A 21 6.71 -4.29 22.59
C GLU A 21 8.15 -4.06 23.06
N SER A 22 8.84 -5.12 23.50
CA SER A 22 10.24 -5.04 23.93
C SER A 22 11.27 -4.91 22.79
N ALA A 23 10.84 -5.08 21.53
CA ALA A 23 11.72 -5.04 20.37
C ALA A 23 12.40 -3.66 20.20
N LYS A 24 13.68 -3.70 19.89
CA LYS A 24 14.57 -2.53 19.72
C LYS A 24 15.11 -2.45 18.31
N ALA A 25 15.79 -1.37 17.98
CA ALA A 25 16.46 -1.19 16.70
C ALA A 25 17.30 -2.40 16.30
N GLY A 26 17.01 -2.95 15.14
CA GLY A 26 17.67 -4.13 14.58
C GLY A 26 17.10 -5.47 15.01
N ASP A 27 16.18 -5.51 15.97
CA ASP A 27 15.51 -6.76 16.36
C ASP A 27 14.54 -7.25 15.27
N GLU A 28 14.38 -8.56 15.23
CA GLU A 28 13.45 -9.24 14.35
C GLU A 28 12.45 -10.06 15.19
N VAL A 29 11.19 -9.63 15.21
CA VAL A 29 10.07 -10.34 15.83
C VAL A 29 9.48 -11.29 14.82
N VAL A 30 9.49 -12.58 15.10
CA VAL A 30 9.00 -13.64 14.24
C VAL A 30 7.77 -14.28 14.88
N ILE A 31 6.61 -14.10 14.25
CA ILE A 31 5.33 -14.49 14.81
C ILE A 31 4.85 -15.80 14.19
N ALA A 32 4.66 -16.81 15.02
CA ALA A 32 4.16 -18.11 14.59
C ALA A 32 2.70 -18.03 14.11
N PRO A 33 2.26 -18.94 13.23
CA PRO A 33 0.84 -19.11 12.92
C PRO A 33 0.00 -19.28 14.18
N GLY A 34 -1.19 -18.70 14.19
CA GLY A 34 -2.13 -18.78 15.30
C GLY A 34 -3.02 -17.55 15.38
N THR A 35 -3.94 -17.60 16.37
CA THR A 35 -4.84 -16.47 16.65
C THR A 35 -4.40 -15.77 17.92
N TYR A 36 -4.35 -14.45 17.86
CA TYR A 36 -3.92 -13.56 18.92
C TYR A 36 -5.03 -12.53 19.20
N ALA A 37 -5.30 -12.25 20.47
CA ALA A 37 -6.39 -11.37 20.90
C ALA A 37 -5.94 -10.36 21.97
N PHE A 38 -4.75 -9.81 21.83
CA PHE A 38 -4.23 -8.76 22.70
C PHE A 38 -3.81 -7.54 21.88
N ARG A 39 -3.87 -6.37 22.52
CA ARG A 39 -3.40 -5.12 21.93
C ARG A 39 -1.87 -5.04 21.98
N VAL A 40 -1.28 -4.35 20.98
CA VAL A 40 0.16 -4.10 20.94
C VAL A 40 0.42 -2.60 20.82
N TYR A 41 1.31 -2.08 21.66
CA TYR A 41 1.68 -0.67 21.70
C TYR A 41 3.16 -0.49 21.41
N LEU A 42 3.48 0.07 20.26
CA LEU A 42 4.83 0.16 19.72
C LEU A 42 5.35 1.59 19.82
N THR A 43 6.43 1.76 20.58
CA THR A 43 7.12 3.04 20.80
C THR A 43 8.61 2.98 20.42
N GLY A 44 9.06 1.83 19.93
CA GLY A 44 10.47 1.60 19.61
C GLY A 44 10.99 2.54 18.52
N GLN A 45 12.27 2.87 18.64
CA GLN A 45 12.99 3.71 17.70
C GLN A 45 13.98 2.87 16.90
N GLY A 46 13.60 2.51 15.67
CA GLY A 46 14.52 1.98 14.69
C GLY A 46 15.27 3.09 13.93
N SER A 47 16.08 2.70 12.96
CA SER A 47 16.67 3.60 11.97
C SER A 47 16.54 3.03 10.56
N PRO A 48 16.74 3.83 9.51
CA PRO A 48 16.67 3.32 8.13
C PRO A 48 17.62 2.15 7.87
N THR A 49 18.80 2.16 8.51
CA THR A 49 19.80 1.09 8.38
C THR A 49 19.64 -0.02 9.41
N ASN A 50 18.84 0.19 10.46
CA ASN A 50 18.62 -0.75 11.55
C ASN A 50 17.15 -0.72 12.01
N PRO A 51 16.19 -1.09 11.12
CA PRO A 51 14.77 -1.05 11.45
C PRO A 51 14.39 -2.12 12.47
N ILE A 52 13.25 -1.95 13.11
CA ILE A 52 12.58 -3.01 13.87
C ILE A 52 11.73 -3.81 12.87
N ILE A 53 11.98 -5.11 12.77
CA ILE A 53 11.29 -5.99 11.83
C ILE A 53 10.29 -6.84 12.59
N ILE A 54 9.04 -6.86 12.15
CA ILE A 54 8.01 -7.74 12.69
C ILE A 54 7.38 -8.50 11.52
N ARG A 55 7.42 -9.81 11.54
CA ARG A 55 6.91 -10.59 10.42
C ARG A 55 6.28 -11.92 10.82
N ALA A 56 5.43 -12.42 9.94
CA ALA A 56 4.98 -13.80 10.02
C ALA A 56 6.16 -14.78 9.93
N GLN A 57 6.09 -15.85 10.69
CA GLN A 57 6.99 -17.00 10.56
C GLN A 57 6.73 -17.72 9.23
N ASN A 58 5.47 -17.90 8.90
CA ASN A 58 5.02 -18.51 7.66
C ASN A 58 4.05 -17.61 6.91
N PRO A 59 4.47 -16.98 5.80
CA PRO A 59 3.60 -16.11 5.01
C PRO A 59 2.37 -16.80 4.41
N THR A 60 2.42 -18.09 4.13
CA THR A 60 1.29 -18.86 3.60
C THR A 60 0.29 -19.31 4.64
N ASN A 61 0.66 -19.23 5.93
CA ASN A 61 -0.21 -19.43 7.08
C ASN A 61 0.03 -18.31 8.09
N PRO A 62 -0.46 -17.09 7.82
CA PRO A 62 -0.13 -15.90 8.60
C PRO A 62 -0.73 -15.94 10.00
N PRO A 63 -0.10 -15.28 10.97
CA PRO A 63 -0.71 -15.03 12.27
C PRO A 63 -1.91 -14.10 12.13
N VAL A 64 -2.94 -14.33 12.94
CA VAL A 64 -4.20 -13.59 12.87
C VAL A 64 -4.44 -12.86 14.18
N TRP A 65 -4.43 -11.53 14.15
CA TRP A 65 -4.93 -10.70 15.23
C TRP A 65 -6.44 -10.58 15.09
N ASP A 66 -7.17 -11.30 15.95
CA ASP A 66 -8.62 -11.40 15.90
C ASP A 66 -9.23 -11.11 17.27
N PHE A 67 -9.95 -10.03 17.38
CA PHE A 67 -10.65 -9.65 18.61
C PHE A 67 -12.05 -10.29 18.72
N GLY A 68 -12.55 -10.92 17.65
CA GLY A 68 -13.87 -11.56 17.63
C GLY A 68 -14.97 -10.57 17.99
N THR A 69 -15.66 -10.83 19.11
CA THR A 69 -16.69 -9.92 19.67
C THR A 69 -16.15 -9.06 20.81
N THR A 70 -14.89 -9.24 21.22
CA THR A 70 -14.28 -8.44 22.28
C THR A 70 -13.91 -7.06 21.74
N LEU A 71 -14.40 -6.01 22.38
CA LEU A 71 -13.99 -4.66 22.06
C LEU A 71 -12.51 -4.46 22.41
N VAL A 72 -11.78 -3.80 21.52
CA VAL A 72 -10.31 -3.66 21.64
C VAL A 72 -9.90 -3.02 22.97
N GLU A 73 -10.66 -2.06 23.49
CA GLU A 73 -10.39 -1.44 24.80
C GLU A 73 -10.43 -2.42 25.99
N ASN A 74 -11.13 -3.53 25.83
CA ASN A 74 -11.27 -4.56 26.87
C ASN A 74 -10.25 -5.70 26.73
N ALA A 75 -9.50 -5.74 25.64
CA ALA A 75 -8.48 -6.75 25.42
C ALA A 75 -7.21 -6.47 26.24
N PRO A 76 -6.42 -7.49 26.61
CA PRO A 76 -5.11 -7.31 27.24
C PRO A 76 -4.20 -6.38 26.44
N GLY A 77 -3.40 -5.54 27.11
CA GLY A 77 -2.47 -4.62 26.46
C GLY A 77 -1.82 -3.68 27.48
N SER A 78 -0.67 -3.10 27.13
CA SER A 78 0.12 -2.26 28.03
C SER A 78 -0.41 -0.83 28.18
N TYR A 79 -0.96 -0.26 27.10
CA TYR A 79 -1.41 1.14 27.13
C TYR A 79 -2.80 1.30 27.74
N THR A 80 -2.91 2.31 28.62
CA THR A 80 -4.11 2.58 29.42
C THR A 80 -4.68 3.96 29.25
N ALA A 81 -3.96 4.88 28.57
CA ALA A 81 -4.34 6.28 28.41
C ALA A 81 -5.49 6.50 27.42
N GLY A 82 -5.90 7.77 27.18
CA GLY A 82 -7.07 8.19 26.43
C GLY A 82 -7.25 7.63 25.01
N ASP A 83 -6.17 7.12 24.40
CA ASP A 83 -6.20 6.45 23.10
C ASP A 83 -6.47 4.95 23.14
N ARG A 84 -6.77 4.43 24.31
CA ARG A 84 -7.13 3.03 24.54
C ARG A 84 -8.27 2.61 23.62
N GLY A 85 -8.10 1.46 22.96
CA GLY A 85 -9.17 0.89 22.13
C GLY A 85 -9.32 1.50 20.74
N ARG A 86 -8.43 2.39 20.30
CA ARG A 86 -8.48 2.96 18.94
C ARG A 86 -7.64 2.21 17.91
N GLY A 87 -6.89 1.19 18.30
CA GLY A 87 -6.15 0.31 17.40
C GLY A 87 -5.88 -1.04 18.02
N GLY A 88 -6.00 -2.11 17.23
CA GLY A 88 -5.50 -3.42 17.64
C GLY A 88 -3.99 -3.35 17.87
N TRP A 89 -3.28 -2.77 16.92
CA TRP A 89 -1.88 -2.34 17.08
C TRP A 89 -1.80 -0.81 16.99
N GLN A 90 -1.05 -0.20 17.89
CA GLN A 90 -0.82 1.24 17.89
C GLN A 90 0.67 1.54 17.87
N PHE A 91 1.08 2.39 16.91
CA PHE A 91 2.40 2.98 16.83
C PHE A 91 2.30 4.41 17.36
N SER A 92 3.06 4.74 18.40
CA SER A 92 3.05 6.06 19.04
C SER A 92 4.48 6.55 19.26
N GLY A 93 4.88 7.59 18.56
CA GLY A 93 6.26 8.05 18.58
C GLY A 93 7.25 6.99 18.07
N ALA A 94 6.78 6.04 17.30
CA ALA A 94 7.54 4.91 16.78
C ALA A 94 8.26 5.26 15.48
N SER A 95 9.42 4.66 15.22
CA SER A 95 10.12 4.94 13.97
C SER A 95 10.75 3.71 13.34
N ASN A 96 10.75 3.69 12.00
CA ASN A 96 11.44 2.69 11.18
C ASN A 96 11.04 1.25 11.48
N TYR A 97 9.75 0.98 11.48
CA TYR A 97 9.20 -0.38 11.56
C TYR A 97 8.95 -0.96 10.18
N ARG A 98 9.23 -2.26 10.04
CA ARG A 98 8.88 -3.07 8.87
C ARG A 98 8.00 -4.23 9.31
N LEU A 99 6.73 -4.16 8.96
CA LEU A 99 5.72 -5.15 9.35
C LEU A 99 5.29 -5.95 8.12
N SER A 100 5.24 -7.29 8.23
CA SER A 100 4.80 -8.10 7.09
C SER A 100 4.06 -9.39 7.46
N GLY A 101 3.07 -9.72 6.61
CA GLY A 101 2.40 -11.02 6.63
C GLY A 101 1.46 -11.23 7.81
N ILE A 102 0.78 -10.20 8.30
CA ILE A 102 -0.13 -10.31 9.46
C ILE A 102 -1.57 -9.99 9.03
N VAL A 103 -2.51 -10.74 9.59
CA VAL A 103 -3.96 -10.50 9.41
C VAL A 103 -4.50 -9.76 10.62
N PHE A 104 -5.21 -8.64 10.39
CA PHE A 104 -5.92 -7.85 11.40
C PHE A 104 -7.40 -7.92 11.13
N ARG A 105 -8.17 -8.47 12.06
CA ARG A 105 -9.61 -8.56 11.89
C ARG A 105 -10.40 -8.31 13.16
N ASN A 106 -11.63 -7.83 13.00
CA ASN A 106 -12.56 -7.56 14.09
C ASN A 106 -12.03 -6.55 15.13
N CYS A 107 -11.14 -5.64 14.72
CA CYS A 107 -10.67 -4.56 15.56
C CYS A 107 -11.78 -3.50 15.67
N ARG A 108 -12.58 -3.60 16.70
CA ARG A 108 -13.74 -2.74 16.95
C ARG A 108 -13.70 -2.17 18.35
N ASN A 109 -14.25 -0.95 18.54
CA ASN A 109 -14.38 -0.34 19.85
C ASN A 109 -15.78 0.25 20.06
N ALA A 110 -16.09 0.64 21.31
CA ALA A 110 -17.39 1.26 21.63
C ALA A 110 -17.63 2.54 20.83
N GLY A 111 -16.58 3.31 20.56
CA GLY A 111 -16.62 4.52 19.74
C GLY A 111 -16.75 4.27 18.23
N LYS A 112 -16.71 3.01 17.78
CA LYS A 112 -16.86 2.60 16.38
C LYS A 112 -15.85 3.26 15.43
N ASN A 113 -14.65 3.51 15.92
CA ASN A 113 -13.55 4.14 15.17
C ASN A 113 -12.18 3.50 15.42
N CYS A 114 -12.17 2.23 15.85
CA CYS A 114 -10.95 1.45 16.01
C CYS A 114 -10.36 1.11 14.65
N ALA A 115 -9.06 0.86 14.61
CA ALA A 115 -8.37 0.37 13.42
C ALA A 115 -7.63 -0.93 13.68
N GLY A 116 -7.38 -1.71 12.61
CA GLY A 116 -6.42 -2.81 12.70
C GLY A 116 -5.05 -2.29 13.13
N ILE A 117 -4.57 -1.25 12.46
CA ILE A 117 -3.38 -0.49 12.86
C ILE A 117 -3.73 0.99 12.97
N ARG A 118 -3.30 1.62 14.08
CA ARG A 118 -3.29 3.06 14.26
C ARG A 118 -1.85 3.57 14.35
N TYR A 119 -1.53 4.60 13.56
CA TYR A 119 -0.19 5.18 13.42
C TYR A 119 -0.25 6.68 13.72
N TYR A 120 0.33 7.15 14.82
CA TYR A 120 0.15 8.52 15.29
C TYR A 120 1.32 9.01 16.15
N ASN A 121 1.23 10.23 16.65
CA ASN A 121 2.15 10.81 17.66
C ASN A 121 3.61 10.79 17.22
N THR A 122 3.98 11.61 16.26
CA THR A 122 5.36 11.72 15.74
C THR A 122 5.95 10.40 15.18
N SER A 123 5.12 9.38 14.98
CA SER A 123 5.58 8.13 14.35
C SER A 123 5.98 8.38 12.90
N THR A 124 7.07 7.74 12.46
CA THR A 124 7.59 7.92 11.09
C THR A 124 8.20 6.65 10.50
N ASN A 125 8.22 6.56 9.17
CA ASN A 125 8.84 5.49 8.39
C ASN A 125 8.30 4.09 8.76
N LEU A 126 6.98 3.92 8.69
CA LEU A 126 6.32 2.62 8.76
C LEU A 126 6.25 1.99 7.37
N TYR A 127 6.72 0.76 7.25
CA TYR A 127 6.57 -0.06 6.06
C TYR A 127 5.69 -1.27 6.36
N LEU A 128 4.54 -1.34 5.69
CA LEU A 128 3.61 -2.48 5.74
C LEU A 128 3.69 -3.27 4.45
N LYS A 129 3.82 -4.59 4.57
CA LYS A 129 3.84 -5.47 3.42
C LYS A 129 3.01 -6.71 3.66
N ASP A 130 2.20 -7.08 2.67
CA ASP A 130 1.55 -8.38 2.65
C ASP A 130 0.64 -8.65 3.87
N CYS A 131 0.01 -7.58 4.35
CA CYS A 131 -0.93 -7.64 5.47
C CYS A 131 -2.37 -7.65 4.95
N LEU A 132 -3.26 -8.28 5.73
CA LEU A 132 -4.70 -8.31 5.45
C LEU A 132 -5.46 -7.60 6.58
N PHE A 133 -6.32 -6.65 6.21
CA PHE A 133 -7.19 -5.92 7.13
C PHE A 133 -8.63 -6.21 6.76
N VAL A 134 -9.39 -6.86 7.64
CA VAL A 134 -10.75 -7.28 7.31
C VAL A 134 -11.71 -7.08 8.48
N ASN A 135 -12.89 -6.52 8.17
CA ASN A 135 -13.98 -6.35 9.14
C ASN A 135 -13.60 -5.56 10.42
N ASN A 136 -12.72 -4.58 10.29
CA ASN A 136 -12.40 -3.64 11.38
C ASN A 136 -13.32 -2.41 11.30
N ASP A 137 -13.33 -1.55 12.33
CA ASP A 137 -13.99 -0.23 12.18
C ASP A 137 -13.28 0.61 11.11
N ASN A 138 -11.95 0.63 11.12
CA ASN A 138 -11.09 1.06 10.01
C ASN A 138 -10.00 0.02 9.79
N GLY A 139 -9.49 -0.12 8.57
CA GLY A 139 -8.37 -1.04 8.35
C GLY A 139 -7.07 -0.45 8.90
N LEU A 140 -6.66 0.69 8.35
CA LEU A 140 -5.46 1.43 8.72
C LEU A 140 -5.82 2.90 8.91
N THR A 141 -5.39 3.50 10.02
CA THR A 141 -5.61 4.93 10.25
C THR A 141 -4.42 5.61 10.90
N GLY A 142 -4.25 6.88 10.61
CA GLY A 142 -3.28 7.72 11.30
C GLY A 142 -2.37 8.51 10.39
N GLY A 143 -1.34 9.05 10.99
CA GLY A 143 -0.34 9.93 10.38
C GLY A 143 0.00 11.11 11.30
N THR A 144 0.94 11.90 10.88
CA THR A 144 1.31 13.21 11.44
C THR A 144 1.97 14.02 10.34
N GLN A 145 2.17 15.31 10.53
CA GLN A 145 2.77 16.21 9.52
C GLN A 145 4.10 15.70 8.93
N ASP A 146 4.90 15.00 9.74
CA ASP A 146 6.22 14.49 9.34
C ASP A 146 6.26 12.96 9.20
N SER A 147 5.09 12.30 9.20
CA SER A 147 5.05 10.85 9.07
C SER A 147 5.36 10.41 7.65
N GLU A 148 6.05 9.28 7.55
CA GLU A 148 6.23 8.55 6.31
C GLU A 148 5.66 7.15 6.45
N MET A 149 4.86 6.74 5.47
CA MET A 149 4.28 5.40 5.46
C MET A 149 4.33 4.82 4.06
N THR A 150 4.74 3.56 3.97
CA THR A 150 4.71 2.80 2.71
C THR A 150 3.92 1.51 2.92
N VAL A 151 2.97 1.24 2.03
CA VAL A 151 2.10 0.06 2.07
C VAL A 151 2.20 -0.68 0.74
N GLU A 152 2.61 -1.94 0.78
CA GLU A 152 2.75 -2.75 -0.44
C GLU A 152 2.10 -4.13 -0.28
N PHE A 153 1.47 -4.63 -1.35
CA PHE A 153 0.87 -5.96 -1.42
C PHE A 153 -0.15 -6.25 -0.30
N CYS A 154 -0.74 -5.22 0.29
CA CYS A 154 -1.74 -5.37 1.32
C CYS A 154 -3.15 -5.48 0.74
N GLU A 155 -4.03 -6.13 1.50
CA GLU A 155 -5.45 -6.18 1.19
C GLU A 155 -6.27 -5.58 2.33
N PHE A 156 -7.25 -4.75 1.95
CA PHE A 156 -8.20 -4.13 2.85
C PHE A 156 -9.60 -4.47 2.36
N ALA A 157 -10.36 -5.21 3.16
CA ALA A 157 -11.67 -5.69 2.76
C ALA A 157 -12.71 -5.50 3.87
N THR A 158 -13.88 -5.02 3.50
CA THR A 158 -15.04 -4.92 4.39
C THR A 158 -14.79 -4.16 5.70
N ASN A 159 -13.76 -3.30 5.75
CA ASN A 159 -13.60 -2.41 6.87
C ASN A 159 -14.62 -1.27 6.77
N GLY A 160 -14.98 -0.72 7.91
CA GLY A 160 -16.03 0.28 8.05
C GLY A 160 -17.10 -0.19 9.02
N ASN A 161 -17.65 0.72 9.80
CA ASN A 161 -18.71 0.43 10.75
C ASN A 161 -19.96 1.20 10.39
N VAL A 162 -20.93 0.52 9.81
CA VAL A 162 -22.21 1.11 9.33
C VAL A 162 -23.04 1.80 10.41
N SER A 163 -22.74 1.54 11.68
CA SER A 163 -23.40 2.20 12.80
C SER A 163 -22.55 3.32 13.43
N ALA A 164 -21.39 3.64 12.86
CA ALA A 164 -20.61 4.79 13.28
C ALA A 164 -21.29 6.10 12.85
N THR A 165 -21.15 7.13 13.68
CA THR A 165 -21.63 8.49 13.36
C THR A 165 -20.65 9.24 12.45
N ALA A 166 -19.36 8.97 12.58
CA ALA A 166 -18.33 9.48 11.71
C ALA A 166 -18.00 8.45 10.61
N ALA A 167 -17.54 8.92 9.46
CA ALA A 167 -17.12 8.05 8.37
C ALA A 167 -15.96 7.14 8.79
N THR A 168 -16.04 5.86 8.41
CA THR A 168 -15.01 4.85 8.64
C THR A 168 -14.65 4.16 7.32
N HIS A 169 -13.39 3.80 7.15
CA HIS A 169 -12.80 3.52 5.84
C HIS A 169 -11.96 2.24 5.83
N ASN A 170 -11.64 1.75 4.64
CA ASN A 170 -10.55 0.78 4.54
C ASN A 170 -9.22 1.41 4.96
N ILE A 171 -8.94 2.63 4.49
CA ILE A 171 -7.73 3.40 4.87
C ILE A 171 -8.12 4.85 5.15
N TYR A 172 -7.63 5.41 6.26
CA TYR A 172 -7.71 6.83 6.59
C TYR A 172 -6.33 7.33 7.05
N ILE A 173 -5.62 8.06 6.18
CA ILE A 173 -4.26 8.55 6.45
C ILE A 173 -4.22 10.07 6.30
N TYR A 174 -3.52 10.73 7.22
CA TYR A 174 -3.33 12.17 7.24
C TYR A 174 -1.84 12.55 7.47
N GLY A 175 -1.52 13.82 7.29
CA GLY A 175 -0.18 14.36 7.52
C GLY A 175 0.81 14.11 6.38
N GLY A 176 2.02 13.83 6.68
CA GLY A 176 3.23 13.74 5.88
C GLY A 176 3.21 13.12 4.48
N THR A 177 3.92 12.02 4.30
CA THR A 177 4.07 11.34 3.02
C THR A 177 3.53 9.91 3.08
N PHE A 178 2.70 9.54 2.10
CA PHE A 178 2.13 8.20 1.99
C PHE A 178 2.40 7.60 0.60
N SER A 179 2.85 6.35 0.58
CA SER A 179 3.02 5.59 -0.66
C SER A 179 2.32 4.24 -0.56
N MET A 180 1.53 3.89 -1.58
CA MET A 180 0.84 2.59 -1.63
C MET A 180 0.97 1.97 -3.01
N ARG A 181 1.38 0.69 -3.08
CA ARG A 181 1.54 -0.04 -4.34
C ARG A 181 1.07 -1.48 -4.25
N TYR A 182 0.53 -1.99 -5.35
CA TYR A 182 0.12 -3.39 -5.50
C TYR A 182 -0.88 -3.86 -4.44
N CYS A 183 -1.68 -2.94 -3.93
CA CYS A 183 -2.68 -3.21 -2.91
C CYS A 183 -4.06 -3.42 -3.52
N TYR A 184 -4.89 -4.20 -2.82
CA TYR A 184 -6.27 -4.41 -3.15
C TYR A 184 -7.18 -3.89 -2.04
N LEU A 185 -7.99 -2.88 -2.37
CA LEU A 185 -8.96 -2.30 -1.45
C LEU A 185 -10.36 -2.55 -1.98
N GLN A 186 -11.19 -3.21 -1.18
CA GLN A 186 -12.53 -3.60 -1.63
C GLN A 186 -13.58 -3.48 -0.55
N ASP A 187 -14.82 -3.30 -1.01
CA ASP A 187 -16.03 -3.45 -0.21
C ASP A 187 -15.98 -2.67 1.12
N SER A 188 -15.43 -1.43 1.11
CA SER A 188 -15.50 -0.59 2.31
C SER A 188 -16.95 -0.48 2.76
N ALA A 189 -17.25 -0.93 4.00
CA ALA A 189 -18.62 -1.22 4.41
C ALA A 189 -19.46 0.03 4.70
N GLN A 190 -18.82 1.16 4.99
CA GLN A 190 -19.54 2.38 5.37
C GLN A 190 -19.19 3.59 4.50
N SER A 191 -17.91 3.76 4.12
CA SER A 191 -17.46 4.92 3.39
C SER A 191 -16.49 4.55 2.25
N GLN A 192 -15.42 5.28 2.06
CA GLN A 192 -14.48 5.13 0.96
C GLN A 192 -13.47 3.99 1.17
N ASN A 193 -12.86 3.52 0.07
CA ASN A 193 -11.73 2.62 0.15
C ASN A 193 -10.48 3.35 0.67
N PHE A 194 -10.26 4.61 0.25
CA PHE A 194 -9.23 5.43 0.87
C PHE A 194 -9.72 6.86 1.12
N HIS A 195 -9.34 7.40 2.27
CA HIS A 195 -9.52 8.78 2.69
C HIS A 195 -8.14 9.36 3.02
N MET A 196 -7.71 10.38 2.27
CA MET A 196 -6.32 10.83 2.29
C MET A 196 -6.21 12.33 2.53
N ARG A 197 -5.52 12.69 3.62
CA ARG A 197 -5.20 14.06 4.01
C ARG A 197 -3.69 14.31 4.03
N CYS A 198 -2.92 13.56 3.27
CA CYS A 198 -1.46 13.65 3.28
C CYS A 198 -0.97 14.85 2.46
N ARG A 199 0.14 15.45 2.88
CA ARG A 199 0.85 16.46 2.11
C ARG A 199 1.27 15.93 0.73
N ASN A 200 1.85 14.73 0.72
CA ASN A 200 2.19 14.04 -0.53
C ASN A 200 1.70 12.60 -0.46
N SER A 201 0.93 12.18 -1.43
CA SER A 201 0.54 10.77 -1.55
C SER A 201 0.74 10.25 -2.96
N THR A 202 1.19 9.01 -3.05
CA THR A 202 1.42 8.31 -4.31
C THR A 202 0.82 6.91 -4.22
N LEU A 203 -0.22 6.67 -5.00
CA LEU A 203 -0.91 5.39 -5.08
C LEU A 203 -0.71 4.82 -6.48
N GLU A 204 0.01 3.70 -6.58
CA GLU A 204 0.41 3.14 -7.86
C GLU A 204 0.06 1.66 -7.97
N TYR A 205 -0.45 1.27 -9.13
CA TYR A 205 -0.69 -0.15 -9.44
C TYR A 205 -1.58 -0.83 -8.39
N ASN A 206 -2.58 -0.12 -7.88
CA ASN A 206 -3.54 -0.66 -6.92
C ASN A 206 -4.86 -0.99 -7.61
N TRP A 207 -5.65 -1.79 -6.94
CA TRP A 207 -7.02 -2.11 -7.33
C TRP A 207 -7.98 -1.64 -6.25
N PHE A 208 -8.87 -0.71 -6.61
CA PHE A 208 -9.93 -0.19 -5.77
C PHE A 208 -11.28 -0.69 -6.28
N ALA A 209 -12.10 -1.27 -5.41
CA ALA A 209 -13.37 -1.84 -5.85
C ALA A 209 -14.48 -1.70 -4.81
N ARG A 210 -15.65 -1.33 -5.29
CA ARG A 210 -16.94 -1.48 -4.61
C ARG A 210 -17.01 -0.85 -3.23
N ALA A 211 -16.40 0.32 -3.04
CA ALA A 211 -16.63 1.09 -1.83
C ALA A 211 -18.12 1.44 -1.67
N LYS A 212 -18.58 1.56 -0.45
CA LYS A 212 -19.97 1.93 -0.17
C LYS A 212 -20.32 3.32 -0.69
N ASN A 213 -19.36 4.24 -0.62
CA ASN A 213 -19.46 5.60 -1.15
C ASN A 213 -18.61 5.73 -2.42
N TYR A 214 -17.66 6.66 -2.52
CA TYR A 214 -16.69 6.71 -3.62
C TYR A 214 -15.48 5.82 -3.34
N GLU A 215 -14.69 5.54 -4.37
CA GLU A 215 -13.47 4.73 -4.18
C GLU A 215 -12.41 5.48 -3.37
N GLY A 216 -12.33 6.79 -3.54
CA GLY A 216 -11.41 7.58 -2.75
C GLY A 216 -11.72 9.05 -2.67
N ASP A 217 -11.27 9.68 -1.60
CA ASP A 217 -11.37 11.11 -1.37
C ASP A 217 -10.05 11.72 -0.89
N PRO A 218 -9.30 12.37 -1.78
CA PRO A 218 -8.32 13.36 -1.40
C PRO A 218 -8.98 14.54 -0.68
N MET A 219 -8.52 14.81 0.54
CA MET A 219 -9.07 15.89 1.36
C MET A 219 -7.98 16.82 1.86
N THR A 220 -8.36 18.04 2.18
CA THR A 220 -7.48 18.98 2.86
C THR A 220 -7.10 18.47 4.26
N ASP A 221 -5.87 18.73 4.67
CA ASP A 221 -5.38 18.34 5.99
C ASP A 221 -5.57 19.49 6.98
N ASP A 222 -6.30 19.25 8.05
CA ASP A 222 -6.53 20.19 9.14
C ASP A 222 -5.31 20.42 10.04
N ASP A 223 -4.31 19.55 9.99
CA ASP A 223 -3.03 19.76 10.67
C ASP A 223 -2.16 20.86 10.03
N PHE A 224 -2.53 21.35 8.82
CA PHE A 224 -1.87 22.49 8.17
C PHE A 224 -2.36 23.85 8.71
N SER A 225 -2.56 23.98 9.98
CA SER A 225 -3.09 25.19 10.65
C SER A 225 -2.13 26.39 10.69
N GLY A 226 -1.01 26.35 9.97
CA GLY A 226 -0.04 27.45 9.90
C GLY A 226 -0.43 28.58 8.95
N THR A 227 0.41 29.63 8.88
CA THR A 227 0.16 30.89 8.15
C THR A 227 0.68 30.91 6.71
N GLY A 228 1.27 29.82 6.22
CA GLY A 228 1.85 29.76 4.87
C GLY A 228 0.84 29.35 3.79
N PRO A 229 1.17 29.54 2.51
CA PRO A 229 0.53 28.78 1.47
C PRO A 229 1.01 27.33 1.51
N PHE A 230 0.09 26.39 1.56
CA PHE A 230 0.38 24.96 1.55
C PHE A 230 -0.03 24.32 0.23
N SER A 231 0.67 23.25 -0.14
CA SER A 231 0.29 22.42 -1.29
C SER A 231 0.20 20.97 -0.85
N GLN A 232 -0.94 20.34 -1.17
CA GLN A 232 -1.13 18.90 -1.08
C GLN A 232 -1.15 18.33 -2.50
N ILE A 233 -0.45 17.24 -2.72
CA ILE A 233 -0.38 16.60 -4.02
C ILE A 233 -0.65 15.10 -3.85
N MET A 234 -1.65 14.60 -4.57
CA MET A 234 -1.90 13.19 -4.70
C MET A 234 -1.64 12.74 -6.14
N THR A 235 -0.87 11.67 -6.30
CA THR A 235 -0.65 11.02 -7.60
C THR A 235 -1.28 9.64 -7.58
N LEU A 236 -2.21 9.41 -8.50
CA LEU A 236 -2.87 8.13 -8.77
C LEU A 236 -2.36 7.64 -10.13
N ARG A 237 -1.54 6.59 -10.17
CA ARG A 237 -0.91 6.13 -11.40
C ARG A 237 -1.05 4.62 -11.62
N GLY A 238 -1.56 4.23 -12.78
CA GLY A 238 -1.67 2.82 -13.16
C GLY A 238 -2.61 2.02 -12.26
N ASN A 239 -3.58 2.68 -11.62
CA ASN A 239 -4.55 2.01 -10.75
C ASN A 239 -5.78 1.58 -11.55
N VAL A 240 -6.50 0.63 -10.98
CA VAL A 240 -7.81 0.19 -11.45
C VAL A 240 -8.87 0.60 -10.44
N PHE A 241 -9.93 1.25 -10.92
CA PHE A 241 -11.11 1.61 -10.14
C PHE A 241 -12.32 0.89 -10.72
N VAL A 242 -12.95 0.04 -9.92
CA VAL A 242 -14.17 -0.71 -10.32
C VAL A 242 -15.27 -0.38 -9.36
N GLN A 243 -16.14 0.54 -9.74
CA GLN A 243 -17.22 0.96 -8.87
C GLN A 243 -18.56 0.44 -9.35
N ASN A 244 -19.33 -0.12 -8.44
CA ASN A 244 -20.73 -0.46 -8.66
C ASN A 244 -21.62 0.73 -8.33
N ALA A 245 -22.69 0.94 -9.11
CA ALA A 245 -23.78 1.80 -8.65
C ALA A 245 -24.46 1.12 -7.46
N SER A 246 -24.02 1.47 -6.26
CA SER A 246 -24.68 1.04 -5.03
C SER A 246 -25.64 2.14 -4.57
N PRO A 247 -26.81 1.83 -4.06
CA PRO A 247 -27.64 2.79 -3.36
C PRO A 247 -26.82 3.46 -2.24
N GLY A 248 -26.69 4.78 -2.28
CA GLY A 248 -25.86 5.56 -1.35
C GLY A 248 -24.50 5.98 -1.89
N ASN A 249 -24.14 5.54 -3.09
CA ASN A 249 -23.00 6.09 -3.81
C ASN A 249 -23.39 7.44 -4.42
N SER A 250 -22.64 8.48 -4.10
CA SER A 250 -22.95 9.87 -4.49
C SER A 250 -22.60 10.19 -5.95
N GLY A 251 -22.28 9.20 -6.76
CA GLY A 251 -22.17 9.37 -8.18
C GLY A 251 -20.80 9.81 -8.70
N GLN A 252 -19.79 9.98 -7.87
CA GLN A 252 -18.39 10.19 -8.27
C GLN A 252 -17.50 9.03 -7.80
N ILE A 253 -16.29 8.95 -8.38
CA ILE A 253 -15.36 7.88 -8.08
C ILE A 253 -14.24 8.39 -7.19
N VAL A 254 -13.66 9.52 -7.55
CA VAL A 254 -12.69 10.26 -6.75
C VAL A 254 -13.30 11.62 -6.44
N ALA A 255 -13.54 11.89 -5.17
CA ALA A 255 -14.07 13.16 -4.73
C ALA A 255 -13.00 13.94 -3.96
N VAL A 256 -12.68 15.12 -4.45
CA VAL A 256 -11.67 16.02 -3.88
C VAL A 256 -12.37 17.07 -3.06
N TYR A 257 -12.16 17.06 -1.75
CA TYR A 257 -12.89 17.93 -0.82
C TYR A 257 -11.98 18.83 0.00
N ASN A 258 -12.54 19.98 0.40
CA ASN A 258 -12.04 20.74 1.54
C ASN A 258 -13.09 20.70 2.68
N ASP A 259 -12.68 20.30 3.86
CA ASP A 259 -13.50 20.37 5.07
C ASP A 259 -12.82 21.18 6.21
N THR A 260 -11.67 21.78 5.93
CA THR A 260 -10.89 22.53 6.91
C THR A 260 -11.16 24.04 6.89
N GLY A 261 -11.81 24.54 5.82
CA GLY A 261 -11.98 25.98 5.61
C GLY A 261 -10.67 26.74 5.33
N LEU A 262 -9.56 26.04 5.07
CA LEU A 262 -8.27 26.66 4.79
C LEU A 262 -8.24 27.20 3.35
N THR A 263 -8.25 28.52 3.21
CA THR A 263 -8.22 29.21 1.89
C THR A 263 -6.83 29.38 1.30
N ASN A 264 -5.79 29.17 2.09
CA ASN A 264 -4.37 29.25 1.66
C ASN A 264 -3.80 27.91 1.21
N LEU A 265 -4.62 26.87 1.11
CA LEU A 265 -4.26 25.54 0.68
C LEU A 265 -4.58 25.35 -0.81
N THR A 266 -3.70 24.65 -1.52
CA THR A 266 -3.95 24.12 -2.87
C THR A 266 -3.91 22.61 -2.82
N LEU A 267 -4.99 21.95 -3.20
CA LEU A 267 -5.07 20.50 -3.30
C LEU A 267 -5.06 20.08 -4.79
N SER A 268 -4.06 19.30 -5.17
CA SER A 268 -3.87 18.85 -6.55
C SER A 268 -3.89 17.33 -6.64
N VAL A 269 -4.64 16.79 -7.60
CA VAL A 269 -4.66 15.37 -7.91
C VAL A 269 -4.15 15.13 -9.33
N ARG A 270 -3.28 14.14 -9.49
CA ARG A 270 -2.78 13.68 -10.78
C ARG A 270 -3.26 12.25 -11.02
N LEU A 271 -4.03 12.05 -12.07
CA LEU A 271 -4.57 10.76 -12.46
C LEU A 271 -3.93 10.37 -13.80
N LEU A 272 -2.98 9.45 -13.73
CA LEU A 272 -2.12 9.09 -14.86
C LEU A 272 -2.23 7.59 -15.17
N TYR A 273 -2.60 7.23 -16.38
CA TYR A 273 -2.67 5.83 -16.81
C TYR A 273 -3.60 4.94 -15.96
N ASN A 274 -4.65 5.49 -15.36
CA ASN A 274 -5.60 4.67 -14.61
C ASN A 274 -6.67 4.08 -15.54
N THR A 275 -7.20 2.92 -15.16
CA THR A 275 -8.40 2.35 -15.78
C THR A 275 -9.55 2.46 -14.80
N PHE A 276 -10.57 3.18 -15.24
CA PHE A 276 -11.79 3.39 -14.51
C PHE A 276 -12.94 2.66 -15.17
N VAL A 277 -13.66 1.86 -14.40
CA VAL A 277 -14.81 1.09 -14.84
C VAL A 277 -15.99 1.35 -13.91
N GLY A 278 -16.90 2.19 -14.36
CA GLY A 278 -18.20 2.40 -13.73
C GLY A 278 -19.28 1.58 -14.41
N ASN A 279 -20.47 1.55 -13.83
CA ASN A 279 -21.63 0.85 -14.37
C ASN A 279 -22.73 1.79 -14.92
N GLY A 280 -22.37 3.03 -15.24
CA GLY A 280 -23.25 4.00 -15.90
C GLY A 280 -24.08 4.87 -14.96
N GLY A 281 -24.01 4.68 -13.64
CA GLY A 281 -24.76 5.46 -12.65
C GLY A 281 -23.98 6.61 -12.01
N HIS A 282 -22.76 6.91 -12.50
CA HIS A 282 -21.87 7.90 -11.89
C HIS A 282 -22.00 9.26 -12.54
N ALA A 283 -22.11 10.32 -11.70
CA ALA A 283 -22.21 11.70 -12.15
C ALA A 283 -20.88 12.20 -12.73
N ALA A 284 -19.74 11.79 -12.16
CA ALA A 284 -18.41 12.16 -12.64
C ALA A 284 -17.36 11.10 -12.29
N PHE A 285 -16.23 11.12 -13.02
CA PHE A 285 -15.05 10.38 -12.59
C PHE A 285 -14.37 11.11 -11.42
N VAL A 286 -13.93 12.34 -11.65
CA VAL A 286 -13.38 13.21 -10.61
C VAL A 286 -14.37 14.32 -10.30
N HIS A 287 -14.56 14.63 -9.03
CA HIS A 287 -15.32 15.77 -8.57
C HIS A 287 -14.43 16.69 -7.74
N LEU A 288 -14.25 17.92 -8.20
CA LEU A 288 -13.59 18.97 -7.44
C LEU A 288 -14.66 19.75 -6.68
N SER A 289 -14.86 19.38 -5.41
CA SER A 289 -15.88 19.99 -4.55
C SER A 289 -15.28 21.20 -3.84
N ASN A 290 -15.24 22.32 -4.55
CA ASN A 290 -14.58 23.56 -4.15
C ASN A 290 -15.52 24.77 -4.06
N ALA A 291 -16.81 24.53 -3.85
CA ALA A 291 -17.79 25.61 -3.71
C ALA A 291 -17.47 26.59 -2.55
N ASP A 292 -16.61 26.19 -1.62
CA ASP A 292 -16.08 27.02 -0.55
C ASP A 292 -14.92 27.95 -0.95
N GLY A 293 -14.51 27.95 -2.22
CA GLY A 293 -13.40 28.74 -2.74
C GLY A 293 -12.01 28.11 -2.59
N THR A 294 -11.92 26.86 -2.17
CA THR A 294 -10.63 26.15 -2.09
C THR A 294 -9.99 26.02 -3.48
N ARG A 295 -8.68 26.25 -3.54
CA ARG A 295 -7.92 26.05 -4.79
C ARG A 295 -7.69 24.55 -5.02
N MET A 296 -8.24 24.04 -6.13
CA MET A 296 -8.08 22.63 -6.50
C MET A 296 -7.60 22.49 -7.94
N GLY A 297 -6.84 21.42 -8.19
CA GLY A 297 -6.37 21.06 -9.52
C GLY A 297 -6.52 19.58 -9.80
N ALA A 298 -6.91 19.23 -11.03
CA ALA A 298 -6.87 17.87 -11.53
C ALA A 298 -6.07 17.79 -12.82
N GLU A 299 -5.10 16.87 -12.90
CA GLU A 299 -4.42 16.49 -14.12
C GLU A 299 -4.83 15.07 -14.49
N GLU A 300 -5.53 14.88 -15.60
CA GLU A 300 -6.02 13.58 -16.05
C GLU A 300 -5.42 13.25 -17.41
N SER A 301 -4.47 12.30 -17.44
CA SER A 301 -3.78 12.00 -18.70
C SER A 301 -3.58 10.49 -18.90
N ASN A 302 -3.78 10.06 -20.14
CA ASN A 302 -3.60 8.67 -20.56
C ASN A 302 -4.48 7.64 -19.80
N ASN A 303 -5.60 8.08 -19.23
CA ASN A 303 -6.54 7.20 -18.54
C ASN A 303 -7.55 6.55 -19.49
N ILE A 304 -8.16 5.47 -19.05
CA ILE A 304 -9.42 4.94 -19.62
C ILE A 304 -10.53 5.27 -18.63
N ILE A 305 -11.50 6.08 -19.06
CA ILE A 305 -12.65 6.53 -18.27
C ILE A 305 -13.92 5.93 -18.88
N PHE A 306 -14.35 4.81 -18.35
CA PHE A 306 -15.50 4.05 -18.84
C PHE A 306 -16.60 3.98 -17.78
N GLY A 307 -17.85 4.25 -18.17
CA GLY A 307 -19.03 4.18 -17.30
C GLY A 307 -19.46 5.52 -16.71
N THR A 308 -18.88 6.64 -17.15
CA THR A 308 -19.39 7.99 -16.89
C THR A 308 -19.29 8.85 -18.15
N THR A 309 -20.17 9.84 -18.25
CA THR A 309 -20.15 10.84 -19.34
C THR A 309 -19.47 12.14 -18.93
N VAL A 310 -19.14 12.30 -17.66
CA VAL A 310 -18.48 13.48 -17.11
C VAL A 310 -17.12 13.08 -16.53
N PRO A 311 -16.02 13.28 -17.24
CA PRO A 311 -14.68 12.97 -16.73
C PRO A 311 -14.36 13.76 -15.46
N VAL A 312 -14.64 15.07 -15.48
CA VAL A 312 -14.42 15.94 -14.32
C VAL A 312 -15.62 16.87 -14.12
N LEU A 313 -16.03 17.01 -12.87
CA LEU A 313 -17.00 18.00 -12.40
C LEU A 313 -16.27 19.01 -11.50
N ILE A 314 -16.41 20.29 -11.79
CA ILE A 314 -15.84 21.39 -11.01
C ILE A 314 -16.99 22.25 -10.52
N GLU A 315 -17.11 22.41 -9.19
CA GLU A 315 -18.18 23.22 -8.60
C GLU A 315 -17.94 24.73 -8.79
N ASP A 316 -16.72 25.19 -8.52
CA ASP A 316 -16.34 26.60 -8.75
C ASP A 316 -15.13 26.70 -9.69
N PRO A 317 -15.33 27.03 -10.96
CA PRO A 317 -14.24 27.14 -11.94
C PRO A 317 -13.36 28.40 -11.74
N THR A 318 -13.69 29.28 -10.82
CA THR A 318 -12.86 30.47 -10.52
C THR A 318 -11.65 30.11 -9.65
N THR A 319 -11.76 29.07 -8.85
CA THR A 319 -10.71 28.63 -7.92
C THR A 319 -10.18 27.23 -8.24
N ALA A 320 -10.85 26.45 -9.09
CA ALA A 320 -10.39 25.14 -9.49
C ALA A 320 -10.25 24.99 -11.01
N SER A 321 -9.37 24.11 -11.42
CA SER A 321 -9.14 23.81 -12.84
C SER A 321 -8.79 22.34 -13.04
N ALA A 322 -9.09 21.87 -14.26
CA ALA A 322 -8.63 20.57 -14.72
C ALA A 322 -7.87 20.72 -16.04
N SER A 323 -6.95 19.79 -16.29
CA SER A 323 -6.19 19.70 -17.53
C SER A 323 -5.86 18.25 -17.84
N GLY A 324 -5.41 17.94 -19.03
CA GLY A 324 -4.94 16.61 -19.38
C GLY A 324 -4.98 16.31 -20.86
N VAL A 325 -4.41 15.15 -21.20
CA VAL A 325 -4.26 14.76 -22.60
C VAL A 325 -4.50 13.25 -22.78
N ASN A 326 -4.98 12.90 -23.99
CA ASN A 326 -5.04 11.52 -24.48
C ASN A 326 -5.80 10.54 -23.56
N ASN A 327 -6.91 10.97 -22.94
CA ASN A 327 -7.78 10.02 -22.22
C ASN A 327 -8.68 9.27 -23.23
N TRP A 328 -9.03 8.04 -22.90
CA TRP A 328 -10.12 7.35 -23.55
C TRP A 328 -11.42 7.66 -22.80
N MET A 329 -12.47 8.03 -23.53
CA MET A 329 -13.80 8.34 -23.01
C MET A 329 -14.89 7.76 -23.90
N GLN A 330 -16.09 7.58 -23.38
CA GLN A 330 -17.25 7.17 -24.16
C GLN A 330 -17.63 8.24 -25.19
N THR A 331 -18.22 7.83 -26.32
CA THR A 331 -18.62 8.72 -27.42
C THR A 331 -19.46 9.91 -26.96
N ASN A 332 -20.34 9.71 -26.01
CA ASN A 332 -21.25 10.72 -25.46
C ASN A 332 -20.67 11.48 -24.25
N ALA A 333 -19.43 11.22 -23.87
CA ALA A 333 -18.80 11.93 -22.75
C ALA A 333 -18.47 13.38 -23.13
N SER A 334 -18.54 14.26 -22.16
CA SER A 334 -17.99 15.61 -22.25
C SER A 334 -16.48 15.54 -22.47
N VAL A 335 -15.94 16.32 -23.40
CA VAL A 335 -14.49 16.39 -23.58
C VAL A 335 -13.85 17.19 -22.45
N GLY A 336 -14.59 18.15 -21.89
CA GLY A 336 -14.07 19.03 -20.86
C GLY A 336 -12.80 19.76 -21.30
N PRO A 337 -11.84 19.94 -20.39
CA PRO A 337 -10.57 20.64 -20.66
C PRO A 337 -9.49 19.73 -21.26
N PHE A 338 -9.83 18.49 -21.68
CA PHE A 338 -8.87 17.49 -22.12
C PHE A 338 -8.65 17.53 -23.63
N THR A 339 -7.38 17.45 -24.05
CA THR A 339 -7.01 17.50 -25.49
C THR A 339 -6.55 16.12 -25.97
N GLY A 340 -6.67 15.85 -27.27
CA GLY A 340 -6.22 14.60 -27.90
C GLY A 340 -6.92 13.33 -27.40
N SER A 341 -8.05 13.46 -26.72
CA SER A 341 -8.76 12.32 -26.14
C SER A 341 -9.47 11.48 -27.22
N ILE A 342 -9.43 10.16 -27.02
CA ILE A 342 -10.08 9.18 -27.90
C ILE A 342 -11.52 8.96 -27.42
N ARG A 343 -12.47 8.99 -28.38
CA ARG A 343 -13.90 8.79 -28.08
C ARG A 343 -14.47 7.69 -28.94
N THR A 344 -14.78 6.55 -28.30
CA THR A 344 -15.45 5.41 -28.97
C THR A 344 -16.53 4.82 -28.06
N ALA A 345 -17.37 3.94 -28.61
CA ALA A 345 -18.47 3.35 -27.86
C ALA A 345 -17.99 2.47 -26.69
N ALA A 346 -16.85 1.79 -26.85
CA ALA A 346 -16.24 0.95 -25.84
C ALA A 346 -14.71 0.96 -25.96
N PRO A 347 -13.96 0.81 -24.88
CA PRO A 347 -12.49 0.80 -24.90
C PRO A 347 -11.87 -0.42 -25.56
N GLY A 348 -12.65 -1.50 -25.73
CA GLY A 348 -12.17 -2.76 -26.24
C GLY A 348 -11.46 -3.61 -25.18
N PHE A 349 -12.02 -3.70 -23.98
CA PHE A 349 -11.51 -4.58 -22.95
C PHE A 349 -11.60 -6.05 -23.34
N LYS A 350 -10.61 -6.85 -22.98
CA LYS A 350 -10.49 -8.25 -23.34
C LYS A 350 -11.60 -9.12 -22.74
N ASN A 351 -11.85 -8.99 -21.46
CA ASN A 351 -12.94 -9.68 -20.76
C ASN A 351 -13.36 -8.91 -19.50
N PRO A 352 -14.17 -7.85 -19.63
CA PRO A 352 -14.57 -7.05 -18.48
C PRO A 352 -15.43 -7.81 -17.47
N ALA A 353 -16.17 -8.86 -17.90
CA ALA A 353 -16.94 -9.71 -16.99
C ALA A 353 -16.03 -10.51 -16.04
N ALA A 354 -14.84 -10.90 -16.51
CA ALA A 354 -13.81 -11.54 -15.70
C ALA A 354 -12.78 -10.52 -15.14
N GLN A 355 -13.09 -9.23 -15.21
CA GLN A 355 -12.22 -8.16 -14.75
C GLN A 355 -10.83 -8.10 -15.47
N ASP A 356 -10.76 -8.64 -16.69
CA ASP A 356 -9.59 -8.47 -17.57
C ASP A 356 -9.80 -7.20 -18.42
N TYR A 357 -9.24 -6.11 -17.92
CA TYR A 357 -9.34 -4.78 -18.55
C TYR A 357 -8.16 -4.45 -19.46
N ALA A 358 -7.33 -5.42 -19.80
CA ALA A 358 -6.36 -5.27 -20.88
C ALA A 358 -7.09 -5.04 -22.22
N LEU A 359 -6.50 -4.26 -23.12
CA LEU A 359 -7.10 -3.94 -24.41
C LEU A 359 -6.95 -5.10 -25.39
N THR A 360 -8.00 -5.36 -26.19
CA THR A 360 -7.94 -6.32 -27.30
C THR A 360 -7.24 -5.72 -28.52
N PRO A 361 -6.63 -6.55 -29.39
CA PRO A 361 -6.10 -6.07 -30.67
C PRO A 361 -7.13 -5.27 -31.45
N GLY A 362 -6.73 -4.12 -31.96
CA GLY A 362 -7.62 -3.20 -32.69
C GLY A 362 -8.27 -2.13 -31.82
N SER A 363 -8.11 -2.17 -30.50
CA SER A 363 -8.54 -1.05 -29.64
C SER A 363 -7.77 0.23 -29.97
N ALA A 364 -8.49 1.35 -30.09
CA ALA A 364 -7.89 2.66 -30.34
C ALA A 364 -6.99 3.15 -29.19
N GLY A 365 -7.07 2.56 -28.02
CA GLY A 365 -6.23 2.87 -26.87
C GLY A 365 -4.83 2.27 -26.91
N ILE A 366 -4.57 1.30 -27.82
CA ILE A 366 -3.27 0.66 -27.95
C ILE A 366 -2.26 1.65 -28.58
N GLY A 367 -1.12 1.83 -27.94
CA GLY A 367 -0.06 2.73 -28.38
C GLY A 367 -0.43 4.21 -28.37
N ALA A 368 -1.59 4.58 -27.83
CA ALA A 368 -2.15 5.91 -27.93
C ALA A 368 -1.75 6.87 -26.80
N ALA A 369 -1.04 6.40 -25.80
CA ALA A 369 -0.64 7.26 -24.69
C ALA A 369 0.39 8.30 -25.12
N ASN A 370 0.18 9.53 -24.66
CA ASN A 370 1.07 10.63 -24.94
C ASN A 370 2.43 10.43 -24.26
N ALA A 371 3.48 10.41 -25.07
CA ALA A 371 4.85 10.16 -24.64
C ALA A 371 5.44 11.25 -23.73
N THR A 372 4.90 12.46 -23.80
CA THR A 372 5.40 13.61 -23.02
C THR A 372 4.82 13.64 -21.60
N VAL A 373 3.77 12.87 -21.34
CA VAL A 373 3.19 12.78 -20.00
C VAL A 373 4.19 12.06 -19.09
N TYR A 374 4.60 12.74 -18.04
CA TYR A 374 5.48 12.22 -17.01
C TYR A 374 4.88 10.96 -16.37
N GLY A 375 5.72 9.98 -16.14
CA GLY A 375 5.35 8.85 -15.29
C GLY A 375 4.72 7.66 -16.03
N LEU A 376 5.22 7.27 -17.21
CA LEU A 376 4.87 5.97 -17.80
C LEU A 376 4.98 4.86 -16.73
N PRO A 377 3.90 4.12 -16.45
CA PRO A 377 3.95 3.04 -15.47
C PRO A 377 4.91 1.93 -15.94
N GLY A 378 5.85 1.56 -15.09
CA GLY A 378 6.76 0.43 -15.37
C GLY A 378 6.16 -0.92 -15.05
N LYS A 379 5.04 -0.94 -14.34
CA LYS A 379 4.37 -2.14 -13.84
C LYS A 379 2.86 -1.98 -13.90
N GLU A 380 2.15 -3.10 -13.73
CA GLU A 380 0.70 -3.13 -13.63
C GLU A 380 0.26 -4.12 -12.56
N TYR A 381 -0.85 -3.84 -11.92
CA TYR A 381 -1.48 -4.80 -11.02
C TYR A 381 -2.15 -5.88 -11.85
N PHE A 382 -1.79 -7.12 -11.59
CA PHE A 382 -2.43 -8.26 -12.22
C PHE A 382 -3.26 -9.00 -11.18
N ARG A 383 -4.56 -8.86 -11.27
CA ARG A 383 -5.50 -9.62 -10.46
C ARG A 383 -5.85 -10.90 -11.20
N ASN A 384 -5.57 -12.00 -10.55
CA ASN A 384 -6.19 -13.28 -10.87
C ASN A 384 -7.30 -13.49 -9.83
N GLU A 385 -8.53 -13.76 -10.25
CA GLU A 385 -9.65 -14.06 -9.36
C GLU A 385 -9.38 -15.25 -8.41
N ALA A 386 -8.40 -16.06 -8.76
CA ALA A 386 -7.99 -17.20 -7.95
C ALA A 386 -7.28 -16.86 -6.67
N THR A 387 -7.07 -15.57 -6.30
CA THR A 387 -6.73 -15.25 -4.90
C THR A 387 -5.58 -14.30 -4.61
N ASN A 388 -4.68 -14.03 -5.53
CA ASN A 388 -3.42 -13.42 -5.10
C ASN A 388 -3.25 -11.99 -5.64
N ARG A 389 -2.87 -11.11 -4.73
CA ARG A 389 -2.33 -9.79 -5.05
C ARG A 389 -1.08 -10.00 -5.91
N MET A 390 -1.18 -9.70 -7.20
CA MET A 390 -0.12 -9.94 -8.17
C MET A 390 0.18 -8.68 -8.96
N TRP A 391 1.39 -8.58 -9.43
CA TRP A 391 1.81 -7.54 -10.35
C TRP A 391 2.71 -8.15 -11.44
N ARG A 392 2.83 -7.46 -12.56
CA ARG A 392 3.78 -7.82 -13.62
C ARG A 392 4.44 -6.58 -14.20
N PRO A 393 5.63 -6.72 -14.83
CA PRO A 393 6.22 -5.65 -15.61
C PRO A 393 5.29 -5.25 -16.74
N ARG A 394 5.20 -3.97 -17.01
CA ARG A 394 4.47 -3.42 -18.14
C ARG A 394 5.35 -3.45 -19.39
N ALA A 395 4.78 -3.85 -20.53
CA ALA A 395 5.43 -3.66 -21.82
C ALA A 395 5.43 -2.17 -22.17
N ALA A 396 6.49 -1.67 -22.79
CA ALA A 396 6.57 -0.24 -23.11
C ALA A 396 5.80 0.13 -24.40
N THR A 397 4.64 -0.47 -24.66
CA THR A 397 3.81 -0.21 -25.85
C THR A 397 3.00 1.08 -25.73
N ARG A 398 2.96 1.70 -24.56
CA ARG A 398 2.26 2.97 -24.28
C ARG A 398 0.76 2.91 -24.54
N ASP A 399 0.12 1.88 -24.06
CA ASP A 399 -1.33 1.79 -24.10
C ASP A 399 -1.96 2.75 -23.08
N LEU A 400 -3.17 3.18 -23.33
CA LEU A 400 -3.96 3.94 -22.37
C LEU A 400 -4.38 3.04 -21.19
N GLY A 401 -4.55 3.66 -20.03
CA GLY A 401 -5.03 2.97 -18.83
C GLY A 401 -3.96 2.19 -18.08
N ALA A 402 -4.40 1.35 -17.16
CA ALA A 402 -3.56 0.64 -16.19
C ALA A 402 -2.82 -0.58 -16.77
N PHE A 403 -3.27 -1.11 -17.90
CA PHE A 403 -2.76 -2.36 -18.48
C PHE A 403 -2.21 -2.16 -19.89
N GLU A 404 -1.15 -2.93 -20.20
CA GLU A 404 -0.67 -3.07 -21.56
C GLU A 404 -1.34 -4.24 -22.27
N SER A 405 -1.64 -4.08 -23.55
CA SER A 405 -2.16 -5.15 -24.41
C SER A 405 -1.14 -6.24 -24.67
N ALA A 406 0.13 -5.86 -24.76
CA ALA A 406 1.24 -6.80 -24.85
C ALA A 406 1.68 -7.26 -23.46
N THR A 407 1.95 -8.55 -23.30
CA THR A 407 2.44 -9.09 -22.04
C THR A 407 3.95 -8.93 -21.95
N ALA A 408 4.43 -8.16 -20.99
CA ALA A 408 5.84 -8.08 -20.65
C ALA A 408 6.11 -8.81 -19.33
N GLY A 409 6.57 -10.02 -19.42
CA GLY A 409 7.01 -10.80 -18.28
C GLY A 409 5.89 -11.56 -17.55
N THR A 410 6.27 -12.23 -16.48
CA THR A 410 5.41 -13.08 -15.66
C THR A 410 4.85 -12.28 -14.49
N ALA A 411 3.60 -12.52 -14.13
CA ALA A 411 3.02 -12.01 -12.88
C ALA A 411 3.80 -12.56 -11.68
N VAL A 412 4.03 -11.70 -10.69
CA VAL A 412 4.76 -12.05 -9.47
C VAL A 412 3.79 -11.96 -8.30
N ALA A 413 3.64 -13.05 -7.57
CA ALA A 413 2.85 -13.05 -6.34
C ALA A 413 3.53 -12.21 -5.25
N ALA A 414 2.72 -11.57 -4.41
CA ALA A 414 3.22 -10.74 -3.30
C ALA A 414 4.21 -11.49 -2.39
N TYR A 415 3.99 -12.78 -2.21
CA TYR A 415 4.83 -13.64 -1.36
C TYR A 415 6.20 -13.99 -1.96
N ASP A 416 6.38 -13.89 -3.26
CA ASP A 416 7.69 -14.12 -3.89
C ASP A 416 8.70 -13.02 -3.56
N VAL A 417 8.25 -11.94 -2.95
CA VAL A 417 9.11 -10.92 -2.38
C VAL A 417 9.27 -11.18 -0.87
N ALA A 418 9.56 -12.43 -0.48
CA ALA A 418 10.06 -12.72 0.86
C ALA A 418 11.16 -11.71 1.22
N PRO A 419 11.27 -11.26 2.47
CA PRO A 419 12.35 -10.37 2.86
C PRO A 419 13.64 -11.01 2.38
N LEU A 420 14.45 -10.24 1.63
CA LEU A 420 15.71 -10.77 1.12
C LEU A 420 16.46 -11.37 2.31
N PRO A 421 16.77 -12.66 2.28
CA PRO A 421 17.43 -13.28 3.40
C PRO A 421 18.76 -12.58 3.63
N ARG A 422 18.98 -12.17 4.87
CA ARG A 422 20.23 -11.50 5.23
C ARG A 422 21.25 -12.53 5.63
N LEU A 423 22.45 -12.40 5.07
CA LEU A 423 23.61 -13.12 5.53
C LEU A 423 24.12 -12.52 6.84
N ALA A 424 24.38 -13.35 7.81
CA ALA A 424 25.06 -12.97 9.04
C ALA A 424 26.45 -13.61 9.05
N PRO A 425 27.50 -12.85 8.78
CA PRO A 425 28.87 -13.34 8.90
C PRO A 425 29.32 -13.32 10.36
N GLY A 426 30.08 -14.36 10.74
CA GLY A 426 30.79 -14.48 11.99
C GLY A 426 32.17 -15.08 11.76
N ILE A 427 33.02 -15.10 12.77
CA ILE A 427 34.33 -15.76 12.75
C ILE A 427 34.36 -16.82 13.85
N SER A 428 34.80 -18.03 13.51
CA SER A 428 35.05 -19.12 14.46
C SER A 428 36.39 -19.77 14.14
N GLY A 429 37.38 -19.50 14.97
CA GLY A 429 38.74 -19.91 14.71
C GLY A 429 39.29 -19.30 13.42
N THR A 430 39.79 -20.14 12.52
CA THR A 430 40.26 -19.74 11.18
C THR A 430 39.18 -19.76 10.11
N ASN A 431 37.91 -19.90 10.48
CA ASN A 431 36.79 -19.97 9.54
C ASN A 431 35.89 -18.75 9.60
N VAL A 432 35.36 -18.36 8.44
CA VAL A 432 34.20 -17.47 8.32
C VAL A 432 32.96 -18.33 8.42
N VAL A 433 32.12 -18.06 9.41
CA VAL A 433 30.82 -18.69 9.57
C VAL A 433 29.75 -17.77 8.96
N VAL A 434 28.98 -18.29 8.04
CA VAL A 434 27.89 -17.52 7.41
C VAL A 434 26.58 -18.20 7.73
N SER A 435 25.63 -17.44 8.27
CA SER A 435 24.29 -17.96 8.57
C SER A 435 23.20 -17.13 7.92
N TRP A 436 22.04 -17.77 7.66
CA TRP A 436 20.86 -17.13 7.10
C TRP A 436 19.58 -17.83 7.56
N PRO A 437 18.40 -17.17 7.50
CA PRO A 437 17.15 -17.72 8.01
C PRO A 437 16.70 -19.00 7.31
N LEU A 438 16.01 -19.90 8.03
CA LEU A 438 15.45 -21.16 7.53
C LEU A 438 14.51 -20.98 6.33
N PHE A 439 13.75 -19.87 6.27
CA PHE A 439 12.83 -19.60 5.14
C PHE A 439 13.57 -19.43 3.80
N ALA A 440 14.88 -19.26 3.83
CA ALA A 440 15.73 -19.15 2.64
C ALA A 440 16.56 -20.44 2.39
N SER A 441 16.01 -21.59 2.75
CA SER A 441 16.65 -22.89 2.53
C SER A 441 16.82 -23.25 1.05
N ASP A 442 16.03 -22.62 0.18
CA ASP A 442 16.11 -22.76 -1.29
C ASP A 442 17.12 -21.80 -1.95
N PHE A 443 17.77 -20.95 -1.15
CA PHE A 443 18.83 -20.08 -1.64
C PHE A 443 20.20 -20.75 -1.55
N GLN A 444 21.04 -20.52 -2.56
CA GLN A 444 22.41 -20.95 -2.59
C GLN A 444 23.35 -19.82 -2.18
N LEU A 445 24.29 -20.13 -1.28
CA LEU A 445 25.36 -19.19 -0.94
C LEU A 445 26.37 -19.14 -2.08
N GLN A 446 26.65 -17.96 -2.58
CA GLN A 446 27.67 -17.69 -3.58
C GLN A 446 28.77 -16.81 -3.01
N ASN A 447 29.97 -16.94 -3.54
CA ASN A 447 31.12 -16.10 -3.20
C ASN A 447 31.83 -15.54 -4.44
N ALA A 448 32.51 -14.42 -4.26
CA ALA A 448 33.35 -13.78 -5.25
C ALA A 448 34.50 -13.02 -4.59
N SER A 449 35.58 -12.75 -5.33
CA SER A 449 36.73 -11.96 -4.89
C SER A 449 36.49 -10.43 -4.98
N ALA A 450 35.50 -10.00 -5.73
CA ALA A 450 35.08 -8.60 -5.87
C ALA A 450 33.56 -8.50 -5.97
N VAL A 451 32.98 -7.40 -5.47
CA VAL A 451 31.51 -7.14 -5.54
C VAL A 451 31.06 -7.00 -6.99
N SER A 452 31.86 -6.40 -7.84
CA SER A 452 31.61 -6.19 -9.27
C SER A 452 31.96 -7.41 -10.13
N SER A 453 32.29 -8.56 -9.51
CA SER A 453 32.65 -9.76 -10.25
C SER A 453 31.52 -10.27 -11.12
N ALA A 454 31.79 -10.55 -12.39
CA ALA A 454 30.88 -11.28 -13.26
C ALA A 454 30.82 -12.79 -12.91
N ALA A 455 31.79 -13.29 -12.16
CA ALA A 455 31.96 -14.70 -11.80
C ALA A 455 31.66 -14.92 -10.31
N TRP A 456 30.39 -15.04 -9.95
CA TRP A 456 29.97 -15.55 -8.64
C TRP A 456 29.92 -17.09 -8.74
N THR A 457 30.55 -17.77 -7.79
CA THR A 457 30.55 -19.24 -7.71
C THR A 457 29.82 -19.72 -6.48
N ASN A 458 29.19 -20.88 -6.56
CA ASN A 458 28.56 -21.47 -5.39
C ASN A 458 29.62 -21.80 -4.34
N ALA A 459 29.37 -21.41 -3.13
CA ALA A 459 30.22 -21.76 -1.99
C ALA A 459 29.97 -23.23 -1.63
N SER A 460 30.93 -24.09 -1.93
CA SER A 460 30.88 -25.51 -1.59
C SER A 460 31.33 -25.71 -0.16
N SER A 461 30.40 -25.94 0.75
CA SER A 461 30.69 -26.31 2.14
C SER A 461 29.48 -27.00 2.76
N LEU A 462 29.71 -27.74 3.83
CA LEU A 462 28.64 -28.43 4.55
C LEU A 462 27.66 -27.42 5.15
N LEU A 463 26.41 -27.57 4.78
CA LEU A 463 25.31 -26.76 5.32
C LEU A 463 24.76 -27.46 6.56
N VAL A 464 24.77 -26.75 7.69
CA VAL A 464 24.17 -27.19 8.94
C VAL A 464 22.87 -26.45 9.17
N THR A 465 21.81 -27.21 9.38
CA THR A 465 20.48 -26.65 9.70
C THR A 465 20.23 -26.81 11.19
N ASN A 466 19.84 -25.74 11.87
CA ASN A 466 19.42 -25.75 13.26
C ASN A 466 18.17 -24.90 13.49
N ALA A 467 17.64 -24.85 14.68
CA ALA A 467 16.41 -24.10 15.00
C ALA A 467 16.50 -22.59 14.72
N SER A 468 17.70 -22.02 14.63
CA SER A 468 17.93 -20.58 14.39
C SER A 468 18.23 -20.24 12.95
N GLY A 469 18.46 -21.22 12.07
CA GLY A 469 18.76 -20.95 10.66
C GLY A 469 19.65 -22.00 9.98
N LEU A 470 20.10 -21.65 8.82
CA LEU A 470 21.08 -22.37 8.02
C LEU A 470 22.45 -21.74 8.28
N THR A 471 23.44 -22.57 8.50
CA THR A 471 24.81 -22.11 8.82
C THR A 471 25.81 -22.92 8.01
N THR A 472 26.82 -22.25 7.51
CA THR A 472 27.96 -22.89 6.87
C THR A 472 29.27 -22.28 7.35
N SER A 473 30.32 -23.08 7.37
CA SER A 473 31.66 -22.68 7.80
C SER A 473 32.61 -22.77 6.60
N LEU A 474 33.26 -21.68 6.29
CA LEU A 474 34.16 -21.54 5.14
C LEU A 474 35.56 -21.16 5.64
N PRO A 475 36.65 -21.74 5.13
CA PRO A 475 38.00 -21.32 5.48
C PRO A 475 38.20 -19.83 5.19
N ALA A 476 38.80 -19.10 6.12
CA ALA A 476 39.23 -17.73 5.91
C ALA A 476 40.48 -17.75 5.02
N LEU A 477 40.23 -17.66 3.71
CA LEU A 477 41.31 -17.62 2.71
C LEU A 477 41.93 -16.22 2.67
N GLY A 478 43.23 -16.11 2.41
CA GLY A 478 43.91 -14.83 2.28
C GLY A 478 43.33 -14.00 1.12
N GLY A 479 42.81 -12.81 1.46
CA GLY A 479 42.21 -11.86 0.53
C GLY A 479 40.70 -11.61 0.77
N PRO A 480 40.17 -10.50 0.20
CA PRO A 480 38.78 -10.15 0.36
C PRO A 480 37.84 -11.16 -0.29
N ARG A 481 36.77 -11.49 0.39
CA ARG A 481 35.69 -12.34 -0.11
C ARG A 481 34.35 -11.68 0.14
N PHE A 482 33.48 -11.72 -0.86
CA PHE A 482 32.11 -11.23 -0.83
C PHE A 482 31.17 -12.41 -0.94
N TYR A 483 30.06 -12.35 -0.22
CA TYR A 483 29.06 -13.40 -0.17
C TYR A 483 27.68 -12.85 -0.51
N ARG A 484 26.89 -13.62 -1.23
CA ARG A 484 25.48 -13.35 -1.49
C ARG A 484 24.65 -14.63 -1.46
N LEU A 485 23.35 -14.50 -1.21
CA LEU A 485 22.39 -15.54 -1.48
C LEU A 485 21.78 -15.33 -2.87
N ARG A 486 21.63 -16.43 -3.59
CA ARG A 486 20.96 -16.47 -4.89
C ARG A 486 19.90 -17.58 -4.87
N LYS A 487 18.69 -17.28 -5.32
CA LYS A 487 17.63 -18.25 -5.59
C LYS A 487 17.78 -18.81 -6.99
#